data_ef4c08cd288da5e37f31582867fbca15
#
_entry.id   ef4c08cd288da5e37f31582867fbca15
#
_cell.length_a   1.000
_cell.length_b   1.000
_cell.length_c   1.000
_cell.angle_alpha   90.00
_cell.angle_beta   90.00
_cell.angle_gamma   90.00
#
_symmetry.space_group_name_H-M   'P 1'
#
loop_
_entity.id
_entity.type
_entity.pdbx_description
1 polymer ?
#
loop_
_entity_poly.entity_id
_entity_poly.type
_entity_poly.pdbx_seq_one_letter_code
_entity_poly.pdbx_strand_id
1 'polypeptide(L)'
;MALYAIGDLHLSLTADKSMEVFGSAWENYVIRIEEGLSVLTEDDTLILAGDTSWGIDLNEAEADFRFLERFPGKKYLIKGNHDSWWTTAAKFHAFCAEKGFTTLELLHNNCAFYGDYALCGTRGWFMEEDAHNVKVLNREVGRLETSLRTAGEKPILCFLHYPPIYQGYQCPEILAMLEKYHVERCCYGHLHGPTIRRRLEGKWRETEFSLISADYLEFQPKKICE
;
A
#
# COMPACT_ATOMS: atom_id res chain seq x y z
N MET A 1 10.01 12.77 -13.35
CA MET A 1 9.20 11.56 -13.20
C MET A 1 9.81 10.74 -12.07
N ALA A 2 9.09 10.51 -10.97
CA ALA A 2 9.55 9.73 -9.84
C ALA A 2 8.47 8.77 -9.35
N LEU A 3 8.88 7.63 -8.78
CA LEU A 3 8.01 6.69 -8.10
C LEU A 3 8.10 6.93 -6.59
N TYR A 4 6.97 7.19 -5.98
CA TYR A 4 6.83 7.34 -4.54
C TYR A 4 5.96 6.23 -3.93
N ALA A 5 6.12 5.98 -2.65
CA ALA A 5 5.27 5.05 -1.91
C ALA A 5 5.04 5.53 -0.47
N ILE A 6 3.83 5.34 0.01
CA ILE A 6 3.40 5.53 1.39
C ILE A 6 2.24 4.58 1.68
N GLY A 7 2.08 4.13 2.90
CA GLY A 7 0.93 3.33 3.32
C GLY A 7 0.24 3.97 4.51
N ASP A 8 -0.91 3.40 4.89
CA ASP A 8 -1.53 3.68 6.19
C ASP A 8 -1.90 5.16 6.40
N LEU A 9 -2.51 5.77 5.38
CA LEU A 9 -2.96 7.16 5.47
C LEU A 9 -4.12 7.31 6.44
N HIS A 10 -4.94 6.25 6.57
CA HIS A 10 -6.09 6.23 7.47
C HIS A 10 -6.97 7.47 7.38
N LEU A 11 -7.21 7.96 6.16
CA LEU A 11 -8.10 9.09 5.92
C LEU A 11 -9.51 8.80 6.47
N SER A 12 -10.14 9.79 7.04
CA SER A 12 -11.47 9.68 7.62
C SER A 12 -12.24 10.99 7.52
N LEU A 13 -12.23 11.60 6.32
CA LEU A 13 -12.84 12.93 6.11
C LEU A 13 -14.36 12.91 6.25
N THR A 14 -14.98 11.73 6.11
CA THR A 14 -16.42 11.51 6.31
C THR A 14 -16.69 10.59 7.51
N ALA A 15 -15.84 9.57 7.71
CA ALA A 15 -15.97 8.65 8.83
C ALA A 15 -15.56 9.32 10.15
N ASP A 16 -16.27 9.02 11.23
CA ASP A 16 -15.94 9.52 12.60
C ASP A 16 -14.86 8.64 13.25
N LYS A 17 -13.67 8.60 12.65
CA LYS A 17 -12.54 7.76 13.07
C LYS A 17 -11.20 8.47 12.90
N SER A 18 -11.04 9.64 13.52
CA SER A 18 -9.78 10.37 13.46
C SER A 18 -8.64 9.58 14.10
N MET A 19 -7.50 9.51 13.41
CA MET A 19 -6.27 8.90 13.92
C MET A 19 -5.62 9.70 15.06
N GLU A 20 -6.00 10.94 15.29
CA GLU A 20 -5.47 11.77 16.38
C GLU A 20 -5.68 11.16 17.76
N VAL A 21 -6.69 10.28 17.92
CA VAL A 21 -6.93 9.55 19.18
C VAL A 21 -5.78 8.59 19.54
N PHE A 22 -4.91 8.24 18.60
CA PHE A 22 -3.77 7.34 18.82
C PHE A 22 -2.49 8.06 19.23
N GLY A 23 -2.56 9.37 19.49
CA GLY A 23 -1.49 10.15 20.08
C GLY A 23 -0.84 11.18 19.16
N SER A 24 0.16 11.87 19.71
CA SER A 24 0.78 13.04 19.06
C SER A 24 1.45 12.75 17.70
N ALA A 25 1.82 11.50 17.42
CA ALA A 25 2.35 11.13 16.12
C ALA A 25 1.35 11.41 14.97
N TRP A 26 0.05 11.38 15.28
CA TRP A 26 -1.05 11.59 14.34
C TRP A 26 -1.68 12.99 14.41
N GLU A 27 -1.15 13.87 15.24
CA GLU A 27 -1.65 15.24 15.35
C GLU A 27 -1.57 15.96 13.99
N ASN A 28 -2.69 16.57 13.57
CA ASN A 28 -2.84 17.24 12.27
C ASN A 28 -2.45 16.36 11.06
N TYR A 29 -2.63 15.04 11.15
CA TYR A 29 -2.14 14.08 10.15
C TYR A 29 -2.67 14.37 8.73
N VAL A 30 -3.91 14.82 8.57
CA VAL A 30 -4.48 15.15 7.26
C VAL A 30 -3.73 16.32 6.60
N ILE A 31 -3.38 17.35 7.38
CA ILE A 31 -2.60 18.50 6.89
C ILE A 31 -1.19 18.03 6.50
N ARG A 32 -0.57 17.19 7.32
CA ARG A 32 0.76 16.63 7.06
C ARG A 32 0.78 15.74 5.81
N ILE A 33 -0.29 14.96 5.58
CA ILE A 33 -0.47 14.18 4.33
C ILE A 33 -0.58 15.15 3.14
N GLU A 34 -1.37 16.22 3.26
CA GLU A 34 -1.52 17.23 2.20
C GLU A 34 -0.17 17.87 1.85
N GLU A 35 0.60 18.27 2.84
CA GLU A 35 1.95 18.81 2.67
C GLU A 35 2.89 17.79 2.01
N GLY A 36 2.87 16.53 2.49
CA GLY A 36 3.70 15.46 1.95
C GLY A 36 3.37 15.13 0.49
N LEU A 37 2.09 15.05 0.14
CA LEU A 37 1.67 14.75 -1.23
C LEU A 37 1.84 15.92 -2.20
N SER A 38 2.06 17.14 -1.70
CA SER A 38 2.30 18.32 -2.54
C SER A 38 3.59 18.26 -3.37
N VAL A 39 4.49 17.32 -3.07
CA VAL A 39 5.72 17.10 -3.86
C VAL A 39 5.44 16.45 -5.23
N LEU A 40 4.25 15.84 -5.40
CA LEU A 40 3.91 15.09 -6.61
C LEU A 40 3.69 16.02 -7.81
N THR A 41 4.13 15.56 -8.96
CA THR A 41 3.88 16.18 -10.28
C THR A 41 3.05 15.25 -11.17
N GLU A 42 2.58 15.75 -12.31
CA GLU A 42 1.75 14.97 -13.25
C GLU A 42 2.47 13.71 -13.78
N ASP A 43 3.80 13.75 -13.88
CA ASP A 43 4.61 12.65 -14.36
C ASP A 43 4.94 11.60 -13.28
N ASP A 44 4.61 11.86 -12.02
CA ASP A 44 4.94 10.98 -10.91
C ASP A 44 3.91 9.86 -10.71
N THR A 45 4.36 8.81 -10.07
CA THR A 45 3.51 7.69 -9.65
C THR A 45 3.61 7.51 -8.15
N LEU A 46 2.48 7.31 -7.48
CA LEU A 46 2.39 7.02 -6.06
C LEU A 46 1.79 5.64 -5.81
N ILE A 47 2.43 4.84 -4.96
CA ILE A 47 1.83 3.62 -4.41
C ILE A 47 1.27 3.91 -3.02
N LEU A 48 -0.01 3.60 -2.84
CA LEU A 48 -0.70 3.63 -1.54
C LEU A 48 -0.81 2.20 -1.01
N ALA A 49 0.04 1.85 -0.05
CA ALA A 49 0.26 0.47 0.39
C ALA A 49 -0.74 -0.01 1.46
N GLY A 50 -2.01 0.28 1.24
CA GLY A 50 -3.12 -0.17 2.10
C GLY A 50 -3.45 0.81 3.22
N ASP A 51 -4.58 0.53 3.86
CA ASP A 51 -5.18 1.33 4.92
C ASP A 51 -5.30 2.81 4.52
N THR A 52 -5.87 3.01 3.34
CA THR A 52 -6.01 4.33 2.73
C THR A 52 -7.13 5.13 3.37
N SER A 53 -8.29 4.50 3.62
CA SER A 53 -9.49 5.15 4.13
C SER A 53 -10.22 4.28 5.17
N TRP A 54 -10.78 4.94 6.18
CA TRP A 54 -11.69 4.32 7.16
C TRP A 54 -13.11 4.14 6.65
N GLY A 55 -13.44 4.62 5.46
CA GLY A 55 -14.76 4.43 4.87
C GLY A 55 -15.18 2.96 4.83
N ILE A 56 -16.45 2.66 5.17
CA ILE A 56 -16.95 1.28 5.17
C ILE A 56 -17.36 0.82 3.77
N ASP A 57 -17.63 1.77 2.87
CA ASP A 57 -17.94 1.53 1.47
C ASP A 57 -17.40 2.67 0.59
N LEU A 58 -17.57 2.58 -0.74
CA LEU A 58 -17.08 3.59 -1.67
C LEU A 58 -17.73 4.96 -1.48
N ASN A 59 -18.97 5.03 -1.02
CA ASN A 59 -19.65 6.32 -0.83
C ASN A 59 -19.09 7.05 0.39
N GLU A 60 -18.83 6.33 1.49
CA GLU A 60 -18.23 6.90 2.68
C GLU A 60 -16.76 7.28 2.44
N ALA A 61 -16.02 6.50 1.62
CA ALA A 61 -14.65 6.79 1.23
C ALA A 61 -14.52 7.88 0.14
N GLU A 62 -15.64 8.38 -0.44
CA GLU A 62 -15.60 9.33 -1.56
C GLU A 62 -14.79 10.60 -1.23
N ALA A 63 -14.98 11.17 -0.04
CA ALA A 63 -14.27 12.39 0.36
C ALA A 63 -12.75 12.16 0.45
N ASP A 64 -12.34 10.98 0.93
CA ASP A 64 -10.93 10.60 1.02
C ASP A 64 -10.31 10.40 -0.37
N PHE A 65 -11.04 9.76 -1.30
CA PHE A 65 -10.58 9.64 -2.69
C PHE A 65 -10.55 10.98 -3.41
N ARG A 66 -11.52 11.85 -3.16
CA ARG A 66 -11.54 13.22 -3.71
C ARG A 66 -10.38 14.04 -3.17
N PHE A 67 -10.00 13.86 -1.92
CA PHE A 67 -8.80 14.47 -1.35
C PHE A 67 -7.54 14.00 -2.09
N LEU A 68 -7.39 12.70 -2.32
CA LEU A 68 -6.25 12.12 -3.05
C LEU A 68 -6.21 12.56 -4.52
N GLU A 69 -7.38 12.69 -5.17
CA GLU A 69 -7.47 13.10 -6.58
C GLU A 69 -7.00 14.56 -6.81
N ARG A 70 -6.96 15.39 -5.77
CA ARG A 70 -6.43 16.76 -5.86
C ARG A 70 -4.94 16.83 -6.20
N PHE A 71 -4.21 15.77 -5.89
CA PHE A 71 -2.77 15.70 -6.14
C PHE A 71 -2.52 15.11 -7.52
N PRO A 72 -1.57 15.66 -8.30
CA PRO A 72 -1.26 15.16 -9.63
C PRO A 72 -0.60 13.77 -9.59
N GLY A 73 -0.37 13.19 -10.77
CA GLY A 73 0.28 11.89 -10.91
C GLY A 73 -0.64 10.70 -10.63
N LYS A 74 -0.25 9.54 -11.13
CA LYS A 74 -1.02 8.31 -11.04
C LYS A 74 -0.86 7.66 -9.67
N LYS A 75 -1.96 7.17 -9.09
CA LYS A 75 -1.97 6.55 -7.76
C LYS A 75 -2.49 5.13 -7.84
N TYR A 76 -1.69 4.17 -7.38
CA TYR A 76 -2.07 2.77 -7.29
C TYR A 76 -2.35 2.40 -5.84
N LEU A 77 -3.58 1.92 -5.59
CA LEU A 77 -4.04 1.52 -4.27
C LEU A 77 -3.90 0.02 -4.08
N ILE A 78 -3.32 -0.38 -2.97
CA ILE A 78 -3.29 -1.77 -2.48
C ILE A 78 -4.28 -1.87 -1.32
N LYS A 79 -4.89 -3.03 -1.15
CA LYS A 79 -5.80 -3.26 -0.03
C LYS A 79 -5.04 -3.38 1.28
N GLY A 80 -5.45 -2.65 2.33
CA GLY A 80 -5.09 -2.89 3.72
C GLY A 80 -6.14 -3.72 4.48
N ASN A 81 -5.97 -3.87 5.78
CA ASN A 81 -6.94 -4.59 6.61
C ASN A 81 -8.12 -3.71 7.03
N HIS A 82 -7.93 -2.40 7.07
CA HIS A 82 -9.00 -1.45 7.41
C HIS A 82 -9.75 -0.90 6.18
N ASP A 83 -9.30 -1.18 4.95
CA ASP A 83 -9.98 -0.76 3.73
C ASP A 83 -11.29 -1.56 3.50
N SER A 84 -12.31 -1.30 4.33
CA SER A 84 -13.62 -1.96 4.25
C SER A 84 -14.37 -1.61 2.97
N TRP A 85 -14.10 -0.43 2.39
CA TRP A 85 -14.63 0.04 1.11
C TRP A 85 -14.19 -0.82 -0.09
N TRP A 86 -13.15 -1.64 0.08
CA TRP A 86 -12.55 -2.40 -1.01
C TRP A 86 -13.54 -3.32 -1.71
N THR A 87 -13.60 -3.22 -3.02
CA THR A 87 -14.54 -3.96 -3.86
C THR A 87 -13.85 -4.55 -5.09
N THR A 88 -14.62 -5.03 -6.09
CA THR A 88 -14.04 -5.50 -7.36
C THR A 88 -13.51 -4.33 -8.18
N ALA A 89 -12.47 -4.57 -9.00
CA ALA A 89 -11.90 -3.57 -9.88
C ALA A 89 -12.97 -2.91 -10.78
N ALA A 90 -13.89 -3.70 -11.33
CA ALA A 90 -14.97 -3.18 -12.18
C ALA A 90 -15.88 -2.18 -11.44
N LYS A 91 -16.24 -2.47 -10.17
CA LYS A 91 -17.05 -1.54 -9.36
C LYS A 91 -16.27 -0.29 -8.98
N PHE A 92 -15.00 -0.44 -8.64
CA PHE A 92 -14.13 0.70 -8.32
C PHE A 92 -13.95 1.63 -9.53
N HIS A 93 -13.66 1.08 -10.70
CA HIS A 93 -13.53 1.88 -11.92
C HIS A 93 -14.83 2.57 -12.33
N ALA A 94 -15.98 1.89 -12.18
CA ALA A 94 -17.28 2.52 -12.43
C ALA A 94 -17.55 3.69 -11.48
N PHE A 95 -17.21 3.53 -10.20
CA PHE A 95 -17.29 4.60 -9.20
C PHE A 95 -16.34 5.76 -9.54
N CYS A 96 -15.08 5.49 -9.88
CA CYS A 96 -14.15 6.53 -10.29
C CYS A 96 -14.66 7.31 -11.51
N ALA A 97 -15.17 6.60 -12.52
CA ALA A 97 -15.74 7.23 -13.71
C ALA A 97 -16.96 8.11 -13.37
N GLU A 98 -17.86 7.64 -12.49
CA GLU A 98 -19.03 8.42 -12.03
C GLU A 98 -18.61 9.70 -11.29
N LYS A 99 -17.57 9.62 -10.45
CA LYS A 99 -17.10 10.73 -9.61
C LYS A 99 -16.08 11.64 -10.29
N GLY A 100 -15.63 11.26 -11.51
CA GLY A 100 -14.62 12.00 -12.28
C GLY A 100 -13.19 11.84 -11.73
N PHE A 101 -12.90 10.74 -11.04
CA PHE A 101 -11.56 10.41 -10.58
C PHE A 101 -10.78 9.74 -11.72
N THR A 102 -9.63 10.28 -12.06
CA THR A 102 -8.84 9.89 -13.24
C THR A 102 -7.46 9.35 -12.89
N THR A 103 -7.00 9.59 -11.67
CA THR A 103 -5.66 9.23 -11.24
C THR A 103 -5.58 7.98 -10.37
N LEU A 104 -6.74 7.48 -9.88
CA LEU A 104 -6.82 6.36 -8.94
C LEU A 104 -6.99 5.03 -9.67
N GLU A 105 -6.14 4.06 -9.35
CA GLU A 105 -6.15 2.70 -9.89
C GLU A 105 -5.94 1.66 -8.79
N LEU A 106 -6.44 0.43 -8.99
CA LEU A 106 -6.16 -0.67 -8.06
C LEU A 106 -4.96 -1.50 -8.52
N LEU A 107 -4.03 -1.75 -7.59
CA LEU A 107 -3.00 -2.77 -7.75
C LEU A 107 -3.45 -4.04 -7.01
N HIS A 108 -4.12 -4.94 -7.75
CA HIS A 108 -4.76 -6.13 -7.18
C HIS A 108 -4.87 -7.26 -8.19
N ASN A 109 -4.10 -8.31 -8.02
CA ASN A 109 -3.97 -9.44 -8.95
C ASN A 109 -3.46 -9.05 -10.34
N ASN A 110 -2.80 -7.92 -10.45
CA ASN A 110 -2.21 -7.37 -11.67
C ASN A 110 -0.83 -6.81 -11.34
N CYS A 111 -0.12 -6.34 -12.36
CA CYS A 111 1.00 -5.42 -12.16
C CYS A 111 0.77 -4.13 -12.94
N ALA A 112 1.40 -3.07 -12.52
CA ALA A 112 1.55 -1.83 -13.26
C ALA A 112 3.01 -1.70 -13.72
N PHE A 113 3.28 -0.74 -14.59
CA PHE A 113 4.65 -0.52 -15.07
C PHE A 113 5.05 0.93 -14.82
N TYR A 114 6.30 1.10 -14.41
CA TYR A 114 6.93 2.39 -14.23
C TYR A 114 8.35 2.32 -14.82
N GLY A 115 8.58 3.00 -15.95
CA GLY A 115 9.83 2.85 -16.69
C GLY A 115 10.11 1.38 -17.03
N ASP A 116 11.27 0.91 -16.59
CA ASP A 116 11.67 -0.48 -16.77
C ASP A 116 11.19 -1.43 -15.67
N TYR A 117 10.61 -0.91 -14.61
CA TYR A 117 10.14 -1.70 -13.46
C TYR A 117 8.69 -2.18 -13.62
N ALA A 118 8.44 -3.37 -13.07
CA ALA A 118 7.10 -3.87 -12.78
C ALA A 118 6.73 -3.57 -11.32
N LEU A 119 5.60 -2.90 -11.12
CA LEU A 119 5.03 -2.60 -9.81
C LEU A 119 4.04 -3.70 -9.47
N CYS A 120 4.40 -4.56 -8.54
CA CYS A 120 3.60 -5.69 -8.11
C CYS A 120 3.19 -5.55 -6.66
N GLY A 121 2.09 -6.18 -6.26
CA GLY A 121 1.70 -6.14 -4.87
C GLY A 121 0.36 -6.79 -4.55
N THR A 122 0.14 -6.93 -3.26
CA THR A 122 -1.11 -7.40 -2.66
C THR A 122 -1.17 -6.97 -1.19
N ARG A 123 -2.28 -7.30 -0.52
CA ARG A 123 -2.39 -7.06 0.92
C ARG A 123 -1.29 -7.77 1.71
N GLY A 124 -0.83 -8.92 1.26
CA GLY A 124 0.06 -9.78 2.03
C GLY A 124 -0.72 -10.55 3.11
N TRP A 125 0.03 -11.12 4.04
CA TRP A 125 -0.51 -11.88 5.15
C TRP A 125 0.21 -11.55 6.44
N PHE A 126 -0.58 -11.39 7.50
CA PHE A 126 -0.10 -11.14 8.86
C PHE A 126 -0.70 -12.16 9.83
N MET A 127 0.09 -12.61 10.80
CA MET A 127 -0.33 -13.58 11.81
C MET A 127 -1.02 -12.84 12.96
N GLU A 128 -2.28 -12.47 12.76
CA GLU A 128 -3.22 -12.15 13.85
C GLU A 128 -4.09 -13.38 14.18
N GLU A 129 -5.13 -13.24 14.99
CA GLU A 129 -5.96 -14.34 15.49
C GLU A 129 -6.49 -15.32 14.42
N ASP A 130 -6.53 -14.93 13.17
CA ASP A 130 -6.88 -15.75 11.99
C ASP A 130 -5.74 -16.62 11.43
N ALA A 131 -4.59 -16.67 12.08
CA ALA A 131 -3.38 -17.39 11.62
C ALA A 131 -3.59 -18.89 11.33
N HIS A 132 -4.66 -19.48 11.83
CA HIS A 132 -5.02 -20.85 11.53
C HIS A 132 -5.77 -21.03 10.20
N ASN A 133 -6.08 -19.92 9.46
CA ASN A 133 -6.82 -20.02 8.21
C ASN A 133 -5.87 -20.18 7.00
N VAL A 134 -5.33 -21.37 6.84
CA VAL A 134 -4.47 -21.77 5.69
C VAL A 134 -5.11 -21.40 4.34
N LYS A 135 -6.43 -21.41 4.22
CA LYS A 135 -7.13 -21.04 2.97
C LYS A 135 -6.97 -19.55 2.64
N VAL A 136 -6.95 -18.69 3.66
CA VAL A 136 -6.76 -17.24 3.45
C VAL A 136 -5.31 -16.96 3.05
N LEU A 137 -4.34 -17.56 3.74
CA LEU A 137 -2.92 -17.48 3.38
C LEU A 137 -2.69 -17.94 1.94
N ASN A 138 -3.15 -19.14 1.58
CA ASN A 138 -2.98 -19.69 0.22
C ASN A 138 -3.60 -18.78 -0.84
N ARG A 139 -4.73 -18.13 -0.54
CA ARG A 139 -5.35 -17.15 -1.45
C ARG A 139 -4.50 -15.90 -1.61
N GLU A 140 -3.91 -15.38 -0.55
CA GLU A 140 -3.03 -14.21 -0.63
C GLU A 140 -1.72 -14.55 -1.35
N VAL A 141 -1.14 -15.72 -1.12
CA VAL A 141 0.03 -16.22 -1.87
C VAL A 141 -0.30 -16.32 -3.37
N GLY A 142 -1.46 -16.91 -3.73
CA GLY A 142 -1.89 -17.01 -5.12
C GLY A 142 -2.15 -15.65 -5.79
N ARG A 143 -2.64 -14.66 -5.03
CA ARG A 143 -2.80 -13.29 -5.50
C ARG A 143 -1.46 -12.61 -5.75
N LEU A 144 -0.52 -12.75 -4.82
CA LEU A 144 0.83 -12.24 -4.97
C LEU A 144 1.50 -12.89 -6.19
N GLU A 145 1.44 -14.21 -6.31
CA GLU A 145 2.00 -14.93 -7.45
C GLU A 145 1.40 -14.45 -8.78
N THR A 146 0.08 -14.21 -8.83
CA THR A 146 -0.57 -13.66 -10.02
C THR A 146 -0.01 -12.29 -10.39
N SER A 147 0.17 -11.40 -9.41
CA SER A 147 0.77 -10.09 -9.62
C SER A 147 2.22 -10.20 -10.12
N LEU A 148 3.06 -10.97 -9.44
CA LEU A 148 4.48 -11.14 -9.77
C LEU A 148 4.68 -11.78 -11.15
N ARG A 149 3.87 -12.77 -11.51
CA ARG A 149 3.95 -13.43 -12.81
C ARG A 149 3.66 -12.50 -13.99
N THR A 150 2.80 -11.50 -13.80
CA THR A 150 2.47 -10.52 -14.83
C THR A 150 3.59 -9.52 -15.11
N ALA A 151 4.62 -9.47 -14.26
CA ALA A 151 5.81 -8.63 -14.47
C ALA A 151 6.64 -9.06 -15.71
N GLY A 152 6.55 -10.34 -16.13
CA GLY A 152 7.39 -10.88 -17.18
C GLY A 152 8.86 -10.91 -16.77
N GLU A 153 9.73 -10.37 -17.59
CA GLU A 153 11.19 -10.31 -17.36
C GLU A 153 11.65 -8.98 -16.72
N LYS A 154 10.72 -8.07 -16.41
CA LYS A 154 11.08 -6.77 -15.83
C LYS A 154 11.50 -6.91 -14.35
N PRO A 155 12.47 -6.11 -13.89
CA PRO A 155 12.80 -6.03 -12.46
C PRO A 155 11.58 -5.62 -11.65
N ILE A 156 11.39 -6.26 -10.49
CA ILE A 156 10.16 -6.16 -9.70
C ILE A 156 10.37 -5.32 -8.45
N LEU A 157 9.53 -4.29 -8.31
CA LEU A 157 9.29 -3.58 -7.08
C LEU A 157 7.96 -4.08 -6.50
N CYS A 158 8.01 -4.70 -5.32
CA CYS A 158 6.84 -5.28 -4.66
C CYS A 158 6.35 -4.38 -3.52
N PHE A 159 5.03 -4.23 -3.43
CA PHE A 159 4.40 -3.43 -2.40
C PHE A 159 3.36 -4.29 -1.68
N LEU A 160 3.49 -4.40 -0.37
CA LEU A 160 2.59 -5.16 0.49
C LEU A 160 2.01 -4.24 1.56
N HIS A 161 0.79 -4.53 2.03
CA HIS A 161 0.31 -3.89 3.24
C HIS A 161 0.92 -4.56 4.45
N TYR A 162 0.73 -5.87 4.61
CA TYR A 162 1.31 -6.60 5.73
C TYR A 162 2.80 -6.87 5.54
N PRO A 163 3.63 -6.69 6.58
CA PRO A 163 5.05 -7.04 6.54
C PRO A 163 5.21 -8.57 6.40
N PRO A 164 5.96 -9.06 5.38
CA PRO A 164 6.20 -10.49 5.26
C PRO A 164 7.24 -10.99 6.25
N ILE A 165 8.00 -10.07 6.83
CA ILE A 165 9.03 -10.33 7.85
C ILE A 165 9.20 -9.11 8.76
N TYR A 166 9.28 -9.34 10.05
CA TYR A 166 9.68 -8.35 11.06
C TYR A 166 10.21 -9.09 12.30
N GLN A 167 10.71 -8.38 13.30
CA GLN A 167 11.31 -9.01 14.48
C GLN A 167 10.31 -9.95 15.17
N GLY A 168 10.66 -11.22 15.20
CA GLY A 168 9.86 -12.29 15.81
C GLY A 168 8.79 -12.93 14.92
N TYR A 169 8.71 -12.51 13.62
CA TYR A 169 7.75 -13.06 12.68
C TYR A 169 8.33 -13.21 11.27
N GLN A 170 7.96 -14.27 10.59
CA GLN A 170 8.19 -14.48 9.16
C GLN A 170 6.97 -15.20 8.56
N CYS A 171 6.59 -14.84 7.35
CA CYS A 171 5.65 -15.56 6.51
C CYS A 171 6.44 -16.30 5.41
N PRO A 172 6.80 -17.58 5.61
CA PRO A 172 7.65 -18.31 4.67
C PRO A 172 7.08 -18.37 3.26
N GLU A 173 5.76 -18.48 3.14
CA GLU A 173 5.06 -18.62 1.87
C GLU A 173 5.17 -17.34 1.03
N ILE A 174 4.99 -16.16 1.65
CA ILE A 174 5.17 -14.87 0.97
C ILE A 174 6.64 -14.65 0.63
N LEU A 175 7.56 -14.92 1.57
CA LEU A 175 8.99 -14.78 1.35
C LEU A 175 9.48 -15.68 0.20
N ALA A 176 8.98 -16.92 0.10
CA ALA A 176 9.29 -17.83 -0.99
C ALA A 176 8.84 -17.26 -2.37
N MET A 177 7.72 -16.52 -2.43
CA MET A 177 7.30 -15.87 -3.66
C MET A 177 8.24 -14.72 -4.03
N LEU A 178 8.66 -13.90 -3.07
CA LEU A 178 9.62 -12.82 -3.33
C LEU A 178 10.95 -13.38 -3.87
N GLU A 179 11.45 -14.47 -3.31
CA GLU A 179 12.65 -15.15 -3.79
C GLU A 179 12.46 -15.78 -5.18
N LYS A 180 11.37 -16.53 -5.38
CA LYS A 180 11.06 -17.20 -6.65
C LYS A 180 11.04 -16.24 -7.84
N TYR A 181 10.55 -15.02 -7.62
CA TYR A 181 10.42 -14.00 -8.67
C TYR A 181 11.52 -12.94 -8.62
N HIS A 182 12.58 -13.16 -7.85
CA HIS A 182 13.74 -12.26 -7.74
C HIS A 182 13.36 -10.81 -7.47
N VAL A 183 12.45 -10.61 -6.49
CA VAL A 183 12.00 -9.28 -6.12
C VAL A 183 13.16 -8.47 -5.54
N GLU A 184 13.52 -7.35 -6.19
CA GLU A 184 14.64 -6.51 -5.77
C GLU A 184 14.34 -5.72 -4.51
N ARG A 185 13.11 -5.16 -4.43
CA ARG A 185 12.68 -4.36 -3.30
C ARG A 185 11.25 -4.69 -2.91
N CYS A 186 11.02 -4.80 -1.61
CA CYS A 186 9.70 -5.00 -1.01
C CYS A 186 9.42 -3.88 0.00
N CYS A 187 8.47 -3.00 -0.32
CA CYS A 187 7.98 -1.97 0.58
C CYS A 187 6.69 -2.45 1.25
N TYR A 188 6.51 -2.17 2.53
CA TYR A 188 5.34 -2.61 3.28
C TYR A 188 4.89 -1.58 4.32
N GLY A 189 3.61 -1.65 4.73
CA GLY A 189 2.97 -0.80 5.73
C GLY A 189 2.65 -1.51 7.03
N HIS A 190 1.48 -1.18 7.59
CA HIS A 190 0.83 -1.84 8.73
C HIS A 190 1.46 -1.61 10.11
N LEU A 191 2.76 -1.44 10.23
CA LEU A 191 3.42 -1.26 11.52
C LEU A 191 3.38 0.21 11.95
N HIS A 192 2.67 0.49 13.04
CA HIS A 192 2.47 1.84 13.59
C HIS A 192 2.98 1.98 15.02
N GLY A 193 3.29 3.19 15.43
CA GLY A 193 3.64 3.53 16.79
C GLY A 193 4.73 2.61 17.37
N PRO A 194 4.49 1.94 18.52
CA PRO A 194 5.50 1.07 19.13
C PRO A 194 5.91 -0.13 18.27
N THR A 195 5.05 -0.60 17.35
CA THR A 195 5.35 -1.77 16.50
C THR A 195 6.38 -1.46 15.43
N ILE A 196 6.58 -0.19 15.06
CA ILE A 196 7.62 0.28 14.15
C ILE A 196 9.02 -0.22 14.55
N ARG A 197 9.28 -0.38 15.85
CA ARG A 197 10.57 -0.89 16.35
C ARG A 197 10.90 -2.31 15.88
N ARG A 198 9.89 -3.08 15.48
CA ARG A 198 10.05 -4.47 15.02
C ARG A 198 10.29 -4.58 13.53
N ARG A 199 10.25 -3.46 12.79
CA ARG A 199 10.40 -3.47 11.35
C ARG A 199 11.73 -4.05 10.90
N LEU A 200 11.74 -4.62 9.71
CA LEU A 200 12.95 -4.93 8.98
C LEU A 200 13.23 -3.82 7.97
N GLU A 201 14.36 -3.18 8.08
CA GLU A 201 14.90 -2.24 7.10
C GLU A 201 16.19 -2.79 6.52
N GLY A 202 16.36 -2.64 5.19
CA GLY A 202 17.56 -3.07 4.49
C GLY A 202 17.46 -4.47 3.91
N LYS A 203 18.62 -5.02 3.54
CA LYS A 203 18.69 -6.25 2.75
C LYS A 203 18.50 -7.50 3.61
N TRP A 204 17.56 -8.34 3.21
CA TRP A 204 17.40 -9.69 3.68
C TRP A 204 17.41 -10.64 2.48
N ARG A 205 18.40 -11.53 2.43
CA ARG A 205 18.75 -12.31 1.24
C ARG A 205 18.95 -11.40 0.03
N GLU A 206 18.19 -11.59 -1.05
CA GLU A 206 18.31 -10.81 -2.29
C GLU A 206 17.41 -9.56 -2.30
N THR A 207 16.37 -9.50 -1.45
CA THR A 207 15.37 -8.45 -1.41
C THR A 207 15.73 -7.35 -0.41
N GLU A 208 15.60 -6.08 -0.81
CA GLU A 208 15.68 -4.92 0.09
C GLU A 208 14.30 -4.59 0.64
N PHE A 209 14.17 -4.55 1.97
CA PHE A 209 12.91 -4.26 2.67
C PHE A 209 12.87 -2.83 3.20
N SER A 210 11.68 -2.21 3.13
CA SER A 210 11.44 -0.87 3.68
C SER A 210 10.03 -0.74 4.23
N LEU A 211 9.91 -0.22 5.46
CA LEU A 211 8.64 0.23 6.00
C LEU A 211 8.24 1.57 5.36
N ILE A 212 6.97 1.68 4.98
CA ILE A 212 6.42 2.90 4.37
C ILE A 212 5.10 3.36 5.03
N SER A 213 4.88 3.00 6.30
CA SER A 213 3.73 3.53 7.07
C SER A 213 3.84 5.05 7.25
N ALA A 214 2.73 5.76 7.12
CA ALA A 214 2.69 7.21 7.10
C ALA A 214 3.28 7.87 8.36
N ASP A 215 2.95 7.35 9.56
CA ASP A 215 3.49 7.88 10.82
C ASP A 215 5.01 7.65 10.96
N TYR A 216 5.53 6.55 10.39
CA TYR A 216 6.97 6.29 10.33
C TYR A 216 7.70 7.25 9.38
N LEU A 217 7.08 7.57 8.25
CA LEU A 217 7.61 8.49 7.24
C LEU A 217 7.31 9.96 7.54
N GLU A 218 6.77 10.27 8.72
CA GLU A 218 6.34 11.62 9.07
C GLU A 218 5.40 12.23 8.01
N PHE A 219 4.58 11.37 7.37
CA PHE A 219 3.64 11.66 6.29
C PHE A 219 4.27 12.16 4.98
N GLN A 220 5.59 12.00 4.82
CA GLN A 220 6.28 12.31 3.57
C GLN A 220 6.43 11.04 2.73
N PRO A 221 5.89 10.96 1.50
CA PRO A 221 6.01 9.76 0.69
C PRO A 221 7.47 9.45 0.36
N LYS A 222 7.86 8.18 0.56
CA LYS A 222 9.22 7.73 0.29
C LYS A 222 9.48 7.66 -1.21
N LYS A 223 10.49 8.36 -1.71
CA LYS A 223 10.94 8.20 -3.09
C LYS A 223 11.60 6.83 -3.26
N ILE A 224 11.11 6.04 -4.20
CA ILE A 224 11.58 4.67 -4.49
C ILE A 224 12.62 4.68 -5.61
N CYS A 225 12.33 5.36 -6.70
CA CYS A 225 13.24 5.56 -7.83
C CYS A 225 12.85 6.78 -8.67
N GLU A 226 13.73 7.14 -9.62
CA GLU A 226 13.48 8.17 -10.62
C GLU A 226 12.98 7.57 -11.93
#